data_c00b13f1485b36b2ecb253494ea8506e
#
_entry.id   c00b13f1485b36b2ecb253494ea8506e
#
_cell.length_a   1.000
_cell.length_b   1.000
_cell.length_c   1.000
_cell.angle_alpha   90.00
_cell.angle_beta   90.00
_cell.angle_gamma   90.00
#
_symmetry.space_group_name_H-M   'P 1'
#
loop_
_entity.id
_entity.type
_entity.pdbx_description
1 polymer ?
#
loop_
_entity_poly.entity_id
_entity_poly.type
_entity_poly.pdbx_seq_one_letter_code
_entity_poly.pdbx_strand_id
1 'polypeptide(L)'
;MNLHAPKGIDVENWFIECYRKHKGHPLKILIGLYKGNYNKFFLAVLFFFIKHAPVWVLPIVTANIINDITSGSPDTVQNIIIQAIIMVALVVLNVPMNYLYTRYKSLATRYAETGLRKALVRKLQQLSISYHKETQSGRLQSKIMRDVEAVETLSTQMFLSILNIALNIGVALFVTVSKSLIVFLFFLLTTPLAAATMVFFRNIMKKRNTEFRKEMEETSARVMEMVELIPVTRAHALEEEEVTKMSGQLFAVAEKGYKLDVIQALFGSVGWAIFQVFQVVCLGFTGFLALKGSVGPGDITLYQSYFATIVSQVSSLMSLIPVIAKGVESVNSIGEVLLEEDIECNDGKEALKRVEGEFDFKNVRFAYNNTDKPVLHELNLHVDKGETIALVGESGAGKSTILNLVIGFNFATDGVVTIDGHDMRDIDLRTYRKHLAVVPQTSILFSGTIRDNITYGIDDFDEEALNKVVDAANLRDLIDSLPDGLDTVVGEHGGKLSGGQRQRVSIARALMRNPEVIVLDEATSALDSISEKLIQEALNNLTKDRTTFIVAHRLSTIKGADRIAVIADGHCVEYGTYDELMELKGEFYQMKSIQS
;
A
#
# COMPACT_ATOMS: atom_id res chain seq x y z
N MET A 1 14.63 -21.71 1.92
CA MET A 1 13.29 -21.89 1.28
C MET A 1 13.19 -20.84 0.18
N ASN A 2 13.40 -21.21 -1.09
CA ASN A 2 13.51 -20.22 -2.18
C ASN A 2 12.11 -19.81 -2.66
N LEU A 3 11.64 -18.63 -2.24
CA LEU A 3 10.45 -17.93 -2.80
C LEU A 3 10.80 -17.24 -4.14
N HIS A 4 11.79 -17.76 -4.89
CA HIS A 4 12.17 -17.16 -6.16
C HIS A 4 11.07 -17.31 -7.20
N ALA A 5 10.92 -16.25 -8.01
CA ALA A 5 10.06 -16.27 -9.20
C ALA A 5 10.40 -17.50 -10.08
N PRO A 6 9.42 -18.09 -10.74
CA PRO A 6 9.69 -19.09 -11.77
C PRO A 6 10.66 -18.51 -12.79
N LYS A 7 11.69 -19.28 -13.17
CA LYS A 7 12.68 -18.82 -14.16
C LYS A 7 11.97 -18.37 -15.43
N GLY A 8 12.25 -17.16 -15.89
CA GLY A 8 11.76 -16.61 -17.16
C GLY A 8 10.45 -15.82 -17.11
N ILE A 9 9.87 -15.55 -15.93
CA ILE A 9 8.70 -14.67 -15.81
C ILE A 9 9.13 -13.38 -15.09
N ASP A 10 9.05 -12.24 -15.79
CA ASP A 10 9.08 -10.93 -15.16
C ASP A 10 7.71 -10.71 -14.49
N VAL A 11 7.68 -11.00 -13.19
CA VAL A 11 6.44 -11.02 -12.38
C VAL A 11 5.80 -9.64 -12.31
N GLU A 12 6.62 -8.58 -12.29
CA GLU A 12 6.16 -7.21 -12.13
C GLU A 12 5.43 -6.73 -13.37
N ASN A 13 6.05 -6.88 -14.54
CA ASN A 13 5.43 -6.55 -15.82
C ASN A 13 4.23 -7.44 -16.11
N TRP A 14 4.31 -8.73 -15.78
CA TRP A 14 3.18 -9.65 -15.93
C TRP A 14 1.95 -9.22 -15.13
N PHE A 15 2.13 -8.74 -13.88
CA PHE A 15 1.00 -8.32 -13.06
C PHE A 15 0.35 -7.05 -13.61
N ILE A 16 1.13 -6.08 -14.05
CA ILE A 16 0.61 -4.88 -14.72
C ILE A 16 -0.16 -5.25 -15.98
N GLU A 17 0.42 -6.12 -16.82
CA GLU A 17 -0.24 -6.60 -18.05
C GLU A 17 -1.54 -7.37 -17.76
N CYS A 18 -1.55 -8.22 -16.71
CA CYS A 18 -2.72 -8.95 -16.26
C CYS A 18 -3.86 -8.02 -15.87
N TYR A 19 -3.56 -6.95 -15.11
CA TYR A 19 -4.54 -5.92 -14.75
C TYR A 19 -5.05 -5.17 -15.98
N ARG A 20 -4.16 -4.80 -16.90
CA ARG A 20 -4.53 -4.12 -18.16
C ARG A 20 -5.46 -4.97 -19.01
N LYS A 21 -5.11 -6.23 -19.24
CA LYS A 21 -5.86 -7.17 -20.08
C LYS A 21 -7.23 -7.54 -19.51
N HIS A 22 -7.36 -7.56 -18.19
CA HIS A 22 -8.57 -8.04 -17.51
C HIS A 22 -9.27 -6.94 -16.68
N LYS A 23 -9.08 -5.66 -17.06
CA LYS A 23 -9.75 -4.51 -16.40
C LYS A 23 -11.25 -4.78 -16.28
N GLY A 24 -11.82 -4.59 -15.09
CA GLY A 24 -13.23 -4.86 -14.80
C GLY A 24 -13.60 -6.33 -14.56
N HIS A 25 -12.65 -7.27 -14.63
CA HIS A 25 -12.88 -8.70 -14.38
C HIS A 25 -12.01 -9.24 -13.24
N PRO A 26 -12.33 -8.96 -11.97
CA PRO A 26 -11.48 -9.28 -10.82
C PRO A 26 -11.14 -10.76 -10.70
N LEU A 27 -12.06 -11.68 -11.05
CA LEU A 27 -11.78 -13.12 -11.01
C LEU A 27 -10.70 -13.55 -12.02
N LYS A 28 -10.68 -12.94 -13.21
CA LYS A 28 -9.64 -13.23 -14.21
C LYS A 28 -8.28 -12.69 -13.77
N ILE A 29 -8.28 -11.51 -13.11
CA ILE A 29 -7.07 -10.95 -12.51
C ILE A 29 -6.54 -11.91 -11.45
N LEU A 30 -7.39 -12.37 -10.50
CA LEU A 30 -6.99 -13.30 -9.45
C LEU A 30 -6.35 -14.57 -9.99
N ILE A 31 -6.95 -15.19 -11.02
CA ILE A 31 -6.37 -16.37 -11.68
C ILE A 31 -5.01 -16.03 -12.28
N GLY A 32 -4.89 -14.89 -12.95
CA GLY A 32 -3.66 -14.43 -13.58
C GLY A 32 -2.50 -14.20 -12.61
N LEU A 33 -2.77 -13.80 -11.34
CA LEU A 33 -1.75 -13.61 -10.32
C LEU A 33 -0.99 -14.91 -9.96
N TYR A 34 -1.57 -16.08 -10.24
CA TYR A 34 -0.95 -17.39 -9.95
C TYR A 34 -0.20 -17.99 -11.14
N LYS A 35 -0.03 -17.27 -12.24
CA LYS A 35 0.74 -17.75 -13.41
C LYS A 35 2.14 -18.20 -12.98
N GLY A 36 2.54 -19.39 -13.46
CA GLY A 36 3.80 -20.03 -13.09
C GLY A 36 3.77 -20.84 -11.78
N ASN A 37 2.68 -20.75 -10.99
CA ASN A 37 2.50 -21.50 -9.75
C ASN A 37 1.23 -22.39 -9.73
N TYR A 38 0.57 -22.57 -10.87
CA TYR A 38 -0.63 -23.43 -10.96
C TYR A 38 -0.38 -24.85 -10.48
N ASN A 39 0.83 -25.40 -10.72
CA ASN A 39 1.20 -26.74 -10.25
C ASN A 39 1.17 -26.83 -8.71
N LYS A 40 1.63 -25.79 -8.00
CA LYS A 40 1.58 -25.74 -6.54
C LYS A 40 0.14 -25.66 -6.04
N PHE A 41 -0.69 -24.89 -6.76
CA PHE A 41 -2.10 -24.78 -6.45
C PHE A 41 -2.84 -26.09 -6.67
N PHE A 42 -2.56 -26.77 -7.78
CA PHE A 42 -3.11 -28.10 -8.06
C PHE A 42 -2.73 -29.14 -7.00
N LEU A 43 -1.46 -29.16 -6.57
CA LEU A 43 -1.01 -30.03 -5.48
C LEU A 43 -1.72 -29.69 -4.16
N ALA A 44 -1.94 -28.41 -3.87
CA ALA A 44 -2.70 -28.01 -2.69
C ALA A 44 -4.14 -28.55 -2.74
N VAL A 45 -4.81 -28.47 -3.89
CA VAL A 45 -6.16 -29.05 -4.09
C VAL A 45 -6.14 -30.58 -3.92
N LEU A 46 -5.14 -31.27 -4.49
CA LEU A 46 -5.02 -32.74 -4.33
C LEU A 46 -4.88 -33.15 -2.86
N PHE A 47 -3.97 -32.50 -2.12
CA PHE A 47 -3.81 -32.77 -0.68
C PHE A 47 -5.01 -32.33 0.16
N PHE A 48 -5.75 -31.31 -0.30
CA PHE A 48 -7.01 -30.92 0.29
C PHE A 48 -8.05 -32.05 0.26
N PHE A 49 -8.21 -32.74 -0.87
CA PHE A 49 -9.12 -33.89 -0.99
C PHE A 49 -8.76 -34.98 0.01
N ILE A 50 -7.49 -35.36 0.06
CA ILE A 50 -7.05 -36.48 0.93
C ILE A 50 -7.24 -36.12 2.41
N LYS A 51 -6.89 -34.89 2.80
CA LYS A 51 -7.05 -34.46 4.20
C LYS A 51 -8.51 -34.37 4.66
N HIS A 52 -9.47 -34.15 3.74
CA HIS A 52 -10.89 -34.05 4.07
C HIS A 52 -11.60 -35.41 4.05
N ALA A 53 -10.96 -36.47 3.55
CA ALA A 53 -11.54 -37.81 3.51
C ALA A 53 -12.12 -38.29 4.86
N PRO A 54 -11.48 -38.07 6.04
CA PRO A 54 -12.05 -38.44 7.32
C PRO A 54 -13.41 -37.80 7.59
N VAL A 55 -13.61 -36.53 7.23
CA VAL A 55 -14.86 -35.79 7.46
C VAL A 55 -16.01 -36.38 6.63
N TRP A 56 -15.71 -36.86 5.42
CA TRP A 56 -16.71 -37.45 4.53
C TRP A 56 -17.01 -38.91 4.85
N VAL A 57 -16.01 -39.67 5.33
CA VAL A 57 -16.13 -41.10 5.58
C VAL A 57 -16.68 -41.41 6.96
N LEU A 58 -16.40 -40.57 7.96
CA LEU A 58 -16.86 -40.80 9.36
C LEU A 58 -18.37 -41.05 9.48
N PRO A 59 -19.28 -40.27 8.86
CA PRO A 59 -20.71 -40.55 8.94
C PRO A 59 -21.10 -41.92 8.35
N ILE A 60 -20.40 -42.34 7.28
CA ILE A 60 -20.64 -43.63 6.62
C ILE A 60 -20.22 -44.80 7.55
N VAL A 61 -19.01 -44.70 8.12
CA VAL A 61 -18.46 -45.68 9.04
C VAL A 61 -19.35 -45.81 10.26
N THR A 62 -19.78 -44.67 10.85
CA THR A 62 -20.68 -44.66 12.02
C THR A 62 -22.00 -45.36 11.72
N ALA A 63 -22.60 -45.05 10.55
CA ALA A 63 -23.84 -45.67 10.13
C ALA A 63 -23.69 -47.20 9.93
N ASN A 64 -22.61 -47.60 9.28
CA ASN A 64 -22.36 -49.04 9.02
C ASN A 64 -22.13 -49.79 10.32
N ILE A 65 -21.34 -49.27 11.29
CA ILE A 65 -21.13 -49.90 12.60
C ILE A 65 -22.48 -50.09 13.31
N ILE A 66 -23.34 -49.07 13.33
CA ILE A 66 -24.67 -49.17 13.99
C ILE A 66 -25.54 -50.23 13.25
N ASN A 67 -25.54 -50.23 11.94
CA ASN A 67 -26.28 -51.21 11.17
C ASN A 67 -25.78 -52.65 11.40
N ASP A 68 -24.45 -52.86 11.49
CA ASP A 68 -23.85 -54.15 11.76
C ASP A 68 -24.23 -54.66 13.16
N ILE A 69 -24.20 -53.76 14.19
CA ILE A 69 -24.63 -54.08 15.57
C ILE A 69 -26.11 -54.49 15.61
N THR A 70 -26.97 -53.74 14.90
CA THR A 70 -28.41 -54.00 14.88
C THR A 70 -28.81 -55.22 14.08
N SER A 71 -28.03 -55.64 13.10
CA SER A 71 -28.27 -56.86 12.29
C SER A 71 -27.88 -58.14 13.02
N GLY A 72 -26.96 -58.08 14.01
CA GLY A 72 -26.54 -59.24 14.83
C GLY A 72 -25.82 -60.32 14.01
N SER A 73 -25.16 -59.98 12.91
CA SER A 73 -24.47 -60.95 12.06
C SER A 73 -23.23 -61.57 12.75
N PRO A 74 -22.81 -62.80 12.39
CA PRO A 74 -21.63 -63.43 13.01
C PRO A 74 -20.33 -62.62 12.82
N ASP A 75 -20.23 -61.84 11.73
CA ASP A 75 -19.04 -61.10 11.35
C ASP A 75 -19.02 -59.67 11.91
N THR A 76 -20.02 -59.30 12.72
CA THR A 76 -20.18 -57.90 13.24
C THR A 76 -18.92 -57.39 13.90
N VAL A 77 -18.27 -58.16 14.77
CA VAL A 77 -17.07 -57.75 15.51
C VAL A 77 -15.90 -57.50 14.52
N GLN A 78 -15.72 -58.36 13.56
CA GLN A 78 -14.65 -58.20 12.57
C GLN A 78 -14.88 -56.98 11.70
N ASN A 79 -16.10 -56.72 11.26
CA ASN A 79 -16.46 -55.54 10.48
C ASN A 79 -16.23 -54.26 11.25
N ILE A 80 -16.60 -54.19 12.53
CA ILE A 80 -16.36 -53.02 13.38
C ILE A 80 -14.87 -52.76 13.49
N ILE A 81 -14.05 -53.80 13.73
CA ILE A 81 -12.59 -53.62 13.86
C ILE A 81 -12.00 -53.11 12.55
N ILE A 82 -12.38 -53.63 11.41
CA ILE A 82 -11.90 -53.21 10.09
C ILE A 82 -12.27 -51.74 9.84
N GLN A 83 -13.52 -51.37 10.07
CA GLN A 83 -14.00 -49.97 9.91
C GLN A 83 -13.31 -49.01 10.86
N ALA A 84 -13.07 -49.40 12.12
CA ALA A 84 -12.33 -48.59 13.08
C ALA A 84 -10.86 -48.40 12.64
N ILE A 85 -10.19 -49.45 12.16
CA ILE A 85 -8.82 -49.37 11.64
C ILE A 85 -8.74 -48.43 10.42
N ILE A 86 -9.67 -48.55 9.46
CA ILE A 86 -9.75 -47.67 8.28
C ILE A 86 -9.91 -46.21 8.75
N MET A 87 -10.80 -45.96 9.73
CA MET A 87 -11.05 -44.60 10.20
C MET A 87 -9.83 -44.01 10.91
N VAL A 88 -9.17 -44.78 11.78
CA VAL A 88 -7.93 -44.37 12.45
C VAL A 88 -6.83 -44.06 11.41
N ALA A 89 -6.67 -44.92 10.41
CA ALA A 89 -5.70 -44.71 9.35
C ALA A 89 -5.96 -43.41 8.57
N LEU A 90 -7.22 -43.11 8.24
CA LEU A 90 -7.61 -41.87 7.57
C LEU A 90 -7.34 -40.63 8.44
N VAL A 91 -7.64 -40.71 9.77
CA VAL A 91 -7.38 -39.59 10.70
C VAL A 91 -5.88 -39.37 10.88
N VAL A 92 -5.07 -40.43 10.99
CA VAL A 92 -3.61 -40.32 11.07
C VAL A 92 -3.04 -39.73 9.77
N LEU A 93 -3.55 -40.16 8.60
CA LEU A 93 -3.15 -39.64 7.29
C LEU A 93 -3.51 -38.15 7.10
N ASN A 94 -4.55 -37.66 7.78
CA ASN A 94 -4.94 -36.26 7.71
C ASN A 94 -3.78 -35.32 8.12
N VAL A 95 -2.99 -35.66 9.13
CA VAL A 95 -1.92 -34.81 9.68
C VAL A 95 -0.86 -34.46 8.62
N PRO A 96 -0.18 -35.45 7.99
CA PRO A 96 0.80 -35.14 6.95
C PRO A 96 0.17 -34.48 5.71
N MET A 97 -1.06 -34.86 5.34
CA MET A 97 -1.75 -34.28 4.20
C MET A 97 -2.12 -32.80 4.45
N ASN A 98 -2.53 -32.46 5.68
CA ASN A 98 -2.79 -31.08 6.05
C ASN A 98 -1.50 -30.24 6.05
N TYR A 99 -0.37 -30.81 6.48
CA TYR A 99 0.93 -30.13 6.37
C TYR A 99 1.30 -29.84 4.91
N LEU A 100 1.20 -30.84 4.03
CA LEU A 100 1.50 -30.69 2.60
C LEU A 100 0.55 -29.69 1.93
N TYR A 101 -0.75 -29.78 2.22
CA TYR A 101 -1.75 -28.82 1.76
C TYR A 101 -1.38 -27.39 2.12
N THR A 102 -1.10 -27.16 3.42
CA THR A 102 -0.77 -25.82 3.94
C THR A 102 0.54 -25.30 3.32
N ARG A 103 1.55 -26.18 3.17
CA ARG A 103 2.82 -25.84 2.56
C ARG A 103 2.64 -25.34 1.11
N TYR A 104 1.97 -26.11 0.27
CA TYR A 104 1.80 -25.75 -1.16
C TYR A 104 0.87 -24.56 -1.35
N LYS A 105 -0.20 -24.48 -0.57
CA LYS A 105 -1.09 -23.31 -0.50
C LYS A 105 -0.30 -22.04 -0.17
N SER A 106 0.43 -22.05 0.96
CA SER A 106 1.18 -20.90 1.44
C SER A 106 2.27 -20.46 0.44
N LEU A 107 2.96 -21.41 -0.20
CA LEU A 107 3.94 -21.08 -1.24
C LEU A 107 3.30 -20.34 -2.42
N ALA A 108 2.12 -20.75 -2.86
CA ALA A 108 1.43 -20.12 -3.97
C ALA A 108 0.91 -18.73 -3.60
N THR A 109 0.26 -18.59 -2.43
CA THR A 109 -0.33 -17.31 -1.99
C THR A 109 0.73 -16.27 -1.67
N ARG A 110 1.80 -16.62 -0.93
CA ARG A 110 2.90 -15.69 -0.61
C ARG A 110 3.68 -15.25 -1.85
N TYR A 111 3.78 -16.09 -2.86
CA TYR A 111 4.36 -15.69 -4.12
C TYR A 111 3.54 -14.59 -4.82
N ALA A 112 2.22 -14.78 -4.93
CA ALA A 112 1.33 -13.79 -5.54
C ALA A 112 1.32 -12.46 -4.74
N GLU A 113 1.26 -12.55 -3.41
CA GLU A 113 1.32 -11.41 -2.50
C GLU A 113 2.61 -10.59 -2.68
N THR A 114 3.76 -11.28 -2.61
CA THR A 114 5.07 -10.61 -2.76
C THR A 114 5.24 -10.01 -4.16
N GLY A 115 4.81 -10.72 -5.20
CA GLY A 115 4.87 -10.22 -6.56
C GLY A 115 4.00 -8.98 -6.78
N LEU A 116 2.80 -8.96 -6.20
CA LEU A 116 1.90 -7.81 -6.29
C LEU A 116 2.46 -6.58 -5.55
N ARG A 117 3.03 -6.77 -4.35
CA ARG A 117 3.72 -5.69 -3.64
C ARG A 117 4.91 -5.15 -4.43
N LYS A 118 5.73 -6.02 -5.03
CA LYS A 118 6.85 -5.59 -5.88
C LYS A 118 6.37 -4.79 -7.08
N ALA A 119 5.31 -5.25 -7.77
CA ALA A 119 4.74 -4.52 -8.90
C ALA A 119 4.23 -3.13 -8.50
N LEU A 120 3.56 -3.02 -7.34
CA LEU A 120 3.12 -1.74 -6.80
C LEU A 120 4.30 -0.82 -6.46
N VAL A 121 5.31 -1.32 -5.74
CA VAL A 121 6.49 -0.52 -5.38
C VAL A 121 7.21 -0.02 -6.63
N ARG A 122 7.41 -0.89 -7.63
CA ARG A 122 8.01 -0.47 -8.91
C ARG A 122 7.17 0.59 -9.61
N LYS A 123 5.86 0.38 -9.70
CA LYS A 123 4.95 1.34 -10.33
C LYS A 123 4.98 2.69 -9.61
N LEU A 124 4.96 2.71 -8.28
CA LEU A 124 5.05 3.95 -7.49
C LEU A 124 6.36 4.71 -7.76
N GLN A 125 7.48 4.02 -7.98
CA GLN A 125 8.74 4.67 -8.35
C GLN A 125 8.76 5.22 -9.78
N GLN A 126 7.83 4.79 -10.63
CA GLN A 126 7.70 5.25 -12.01
C GLN A 126 6.67 6.38 -12.16
N LEU A 127 5.75 6.53 -11.20
CA LEU A 127 4.73 7.56 -11.26
C LEU A 127 5.34 8.96 -11.11
N SER A 128 4.72 9.94 -11.77
CA SER A 128 5.15 11.35 -11.72
C SER A 128 5.14 11.90 -10.29
N ILE A 129 5.95 12.93 -10.05
CA ILE A 129 5.92 13.64 -8.76
C ILE A 129 4.59 14.36 -8.55
N SER A 130 3.89 14.76 -9.62
CA SER A 130 2.55 15.34 -9.56
C SER A 130 1.55 14.37 -8.93
N TYR A 131 1.55 13.11 -9.35
CA TYR A 131 0.73 12.06 -8.74
C TYR A 131 0.99 11.90 -7.24
N HIS A 132 2.26 11.92 -6.82
CA HIS A 132 2.64 11.79 -5.41
C HIS A 132 2.23 13.01 -4.57
N LYS A 133 2.20 14.21 -5.15
CA LYS A 133 1.71 15.42 -4.45
C LYS A 133 0.19 15.42 -4.27
N GLU A 134 -0.55 14.89 -5.24
CA GLU A 134 -2.02 14.80 -5.18
C GLU A 134 -2.51 13.66 -4.29
N THR A 135 -1.73 12.60 -4.17
CA THR A 135 -2.12 11.39 -3.43
C THR A 135 -1.47 11.35 -2.05
N GLN A 136 -2.28 11.25 -1.00
CA GLN A 136 -1.79 11.14 0.37
C GLN A 136 -0.95 9.87 0.56
N SER A 137 0.22 9.99 1.19
CA SER A 137 1.15 8.87 1.44
C SER A 137 0.51 7.70 2.22
N GLY A 138 -0.37 8.01 3.19
CA GLY A 138 -1.11 6.99 3.95
C GLY A 138 -2.07 6.16 3.07
N ARG A 139 -2.65 6.76 2.02
CA ARG A 139 -3.48 6.03 1.05
C ARG A 139 -2.64 5.05 0.23
N LEU A 140 -1.46 5.46 -0.23
CA LEU A 140 -0.53 4.59 -0.96
C LEU A 140 -0.01 3.45 -0.08
N GLN A 141 0.37 3.73 1.16
CA GLN A 141 0.75 2.71 2.14
C GLN A 141 -0.37 1.69 2.36
N SER A 142 -1.63 2.15 2.50
CA SER A 142 -2.79 1.28 2.65
C SER A 142 -2.97 0.34 1.44
N LYS A 143 -2.76 0.83 0.22
CA LYS A 143 -2.85 0.01 -1.00
C LYS A 143 -1.79 -1.10 -1.01
N ILE A 144 -0.53 -0.81 -0.65
CA ILE A 144 0.55 -1.80 -0.61
C ILE A 144 0.34 -2.85 0.48
N MET A 145 -0.12 -2.44 1.66
CA MET A 145 -0.19 -3.32 2.83
C MET A 145 -1.55 -4.01 2.94
N ARG A 146 -2.62 -3.23 3.10
CA ARG A 146 -3.97 -3.74 3.41
C ARG A 146 -4.73 -4.25 2.18
N ASP A 147 -4.64 -3.55 1.04
CA ASP A 147 -5.37 -3.99 -0.14
C ASP A 147 -4.76 -5.26 -0.73
N VAL A 148 -3.43 -5.40 -0.72
CA VAL A 148 -2.77 -6.64 -1.15
C VAL A 148 -3.14 -7.81 -0.24
N GLU A 149 -3.22 -7.60 1.08
CA GLU A 149 -3.68 -8.63 2.03
C GLU A 149 -5.16 -9.02 1.78
N ALA A 150 -6.01 -8.04 1.46
CA ALA A 150 -7.41 -8.31 1.12
C ALA A 150 -7.54 -9.10 -0.19
N VAL A 151 -6.69 -8.84 -1.19
CA VAL A 151 -6.63 -9.62 -2.44
C VAL A 151 -6.12 -11.05 -2.18
N GLU A 152 -5.13 -11.23 -1.31
CA GLU A 152 -4.65 -12.56 -0.88
C GLU A 152 -5.76 -13.35 -0.20
N THR A 153 -6.47 -12.70 0.74
CA THR A 153 -7.61 -13.29 1.45
C THR A 153 -8.73 -13.66 0.48
N LEU A 154 -9.12 -12.74 -0.43
CA LEU A 154 -10.10 -13.02 -1.48
C LEU A 154 -9.70 -14.24 -2.32
N SER A 155 -8.46 -14.27 -2.77
CA SER A 155 -7.91 -15.35 -3.58
C SER A 155 -8.05 -16.71 -2.87
N THR A 156 -7.62 -16.76 -1.60
CA THR A 156 -7.70 -17.96 -0.78
C THR A 156 -9.16 -18.40 -0.56
N GLN A 157 -10.04 -17.46 -0.26
CA GLN A 157 -11.46 -17.76 -0.02
C GLN A 157 -12.18 -18.19 -1.29
N MET A 158 -11.92 -17.54 -2.42
CA MET A 158 -12.54 -17.92 -3.70
C MET A 158 -12.14 -19.32 -4.16
N PHE A 159 -10.85 -19.67 -4.10
CA PHE A 159 -10.39 -20.94 -4.64
C PHE A 159 -10.56 -22.12 -3.69
N LEU A 160 -10.33 -21.92 -2.39
CA LEU A 160 -10.31 -23.02 -1.44
C LEU A 160 -11.60 -23.16 -0.63
N SER A 161 -12.18 -22.05 -0.17
CA SER A 161 -13.40 -22.13 0.63
C SER A 161 -14.61 -22.48 -0.24
N ILE A 162 -14.73 -21.94 -1.46
CA ILE A 162 -15.81 -22.32 -2.39
C ILE A 162 -15.65 -23.78 -2.81
N LEU A 163 -14.41 -24.23 -3.08
CA LEU A 163 -14.15 -25.63 -3.39
C LEU A 163 -14.55 -26.55 -2.22
N ASN A 164 -14.16 -26.17 -0.99
CA ASN A 164 -14.54 -26.90 0.23
C ASN A 164 -16.06 -27.01 0.37
N ILE A 165 -16.78 -25.90 0.20
CA ILE A 165 -18.23 -25.86 0.30
C ILE A 165 -18.85 -26.77 -0.78
N ALA A 166 -18.42 -26.62 -2.04
CA ALA A 166 -18.95 -27.41 -3.14
C ALA A 166 -18.72 -28.93 -2.96
N LEU A 167 -17.55 -29.32 -2.45
CA LEU A 167 -17.20 -30.71 -2.21
C LEU A 167 -17.98 -31.31 -1.04
N ASN A 168 -18.07 -30.59 0.09
CA ASN A 168 -18.82 -31.07 1.25
C ASN A 168 -20.31 -31.27 0.91
N ILE A 169 -20.92 -30.31 0.20
CA ILE A 169 -22.30 -30.42 -0.26
C ILE A 169 -22.41 -31.56 -1.29
N GLY A 170 -21.49 -31.62 -2.26
CA GLY A 170 -21.50 -32.62 -3.33
C GLY A 170 -21.40 -34.05 -2.79
N VAL A 171 -20.47 -34.30 -1.87
CA VAL A 171 -20.31 -35.63 -1.21
C VAL A 171 -21.55 -35.98 -0.38
N ALA A 172 -22.05 -35.04 0.43
CA ALA A 172 -23.25 -35.27 1.24
C ALA A 172 -24.47 -35.62 0.38
N LEU A 173 -24.70 -34.89 -0.71
CA LEU A 173 -25.80 -35.17 -1.64
C LEU A 173 -25.60 -36.48 -2.40
N PHE A 174 -24.39 -36.75 -2.90
CA PHE A 174 -24.06 -37.96 -3.61
C PHE A 174 -24.31 -39.22 -2.78
N VAL A 175 -23.81 -39.24 -1.54
CA VAL A 175 -24.01 -40.38 -0.64
C VAL A 175 -25.50 -40.53 -0.28
N THR A 176 -26.20 -39.39 -0.05
CA THR A 176 -27.63 -39.42 0.28
C THR A 176 -28.46 -39.99 -0.86
N VAL A 177 -28.21 -39.58 -2.12
CA VAL A 177 -28.90 -40.14 -3.32
C VAL A 177 -28.61 -41.62 -3.48
N SER A 178 -27.36 -42.01 -3.28
CA SER A 178 -26.94 -43.42 -3.47
C SER A 178 -27.62 -44.37 -2.46
N LYS A 179 -27.97 -43.88 -1.26
CA LYS A 179 -28.64 -44.68 -0.23
C LYS A 179 -30.15 -44.53 -0.25
N SER A 180 -30.70 -43.32 -0.42
CA SER A 180 -32.16 -43.08 -0.45
C SER A 180 -32.53 -41.83 -1.25
N LEU A 181 -33.22 -42.04 -2.38
CA LEU A 181 -33.77 -40.94 -3.18
C LEU A 181 -34.80 -40.10 -2.39
N ILE A 182 -35.56 -40.74 -1.52
CA ILE A 182 -36.61 -40.07 -0.70
C ILE A 182 -35.97 -39.06 0.27
N VAL A 183 -34.87 -39.43 0.94
CA VAL A 183 -34.16 -38.52 1.85
C VAL A 183 -33.45 -37.42 1.06
N PHE A 184 -32.92 -37.70 -0.11
CA PHE A 184 -32.37 -36.69 -1.00
C PHE A 184 -33.41 -35.63 -1.39
N LEU A 185 -34.62 -36.03 -1.78
CA LEU A 185 -35.71 -35.09 -2.09
C LEU A 185 -36.11 -34.25 -0.89
N PHE A 186 -36.09 -34.86 0.31
CA PHE A 186 -36.28 -34.11 1.55
C PHE A 186 -35.19 -33.03 1.74
N PHE A 187 -33.89 -33.34 1.52
CA PHE A 187 -32.80 -32.38 1.62
C PHE A 187 -32.93 -31.27 0.56
N LEU A 188 -33.33 -31.64 -0.66
CA LEU A 188 -33.54 -30.69 -1.76
C LEU A 188 -34.64 -29.67 -1.44
N LEU A 189 -35.68 -30.08 -0.71
CA LEU A 189 -36.78 -29.22 -0.28
C LEU A 189 -36.42 -28.35 0.94
N THR A 190 -35.79 -28.94 1.95
CA THR A 190 -35.57 -28.29 3.26
C THR A 190 -34.35 -27.35 3.28
N THR A 191 -33.29 -27.67 2.54
CA THR A 191 -32.06 -26.85 2.49
C THR A 191 -32.31 -25.44 1.91
N PRO A 192 -32.98 -25.25 0.77
CA PRO A 192 -33.31 -23.92 0.26
C PRO A 192 -34.24 -23.13 1.19
N LEU A 193 -35.17 -23.81 1.88
CA LEU A 193 -36.06 -23.18 2.84
C LEU A 193 -35.29 -22.63 4.06
N ALA A 194 -34.34 -23.42 4.58
CA ALA A 194 -33.43 -22.96 5.63
C ALA A 194 -32.52 -21.81 5.16
N ALA A 195 -32.03 -21.84 3.92
CA ALA A 195 -31.25 -20.75 3.34
C ALA A 195 -32.06 -19.46 3.16
N ALA A 196 -33.33 -19.57 2.76
CA ALA A 196 -34.22 -18.41 2.55
C ALA A 196 -34.42 -17.61 3.84
N THR A 197 -34.49 -18.26 5.00
CA THR A 197 -34.60 -17.57 6.29
C THR A 197 -33.38 -16.70 6.61
N MET A 198 -32.18 -17.14 6.23
CA MET A 198 -30.94 -16.35 6.39
C MET A 198 -30.92 -15.12 5.49
N VAL A 199 -31.45 -15.24 4.26
CA VAL A 199 -31.50 -14.12 3.31
C VAL A 199 -32.42 -13.01 3.81
N PHE A 200 -33.54 -13.36 4.46
CA PHE A 200 -34.50 -12.39 4.98
C PHE A 200 -33.87 -11.40 5.98
N PHE A 201 -33.02 -11.87 6.88
CA PHE A 201 -32.35 -11.03 7.88
C PHE A 201 -31.14 -10.24 7.34
N ARG A 202 -30.63 -10.60 6.16
CA ARG A 202 -29.43 -10.00 5.58
C ARG A 202 -29.51 -8.47 5.42
N ASN A 203 -30.66 -7.96 4.97
CA ASN A 203 -30.81 -6.53 4.69
C ASN A 203 -30.76 -5.69 5.97
N ILE A 204 -31.34 -6.21 7.06
CA ILE A 204 -31.34 -5.55 8.38
C ILE A 204 -29.92 -5.49 8.91
N MET A 205 -29.19 -6.63 8.88
CA MET A 205 -27.79 -6.69 9.30
C MET A 205 -26.91 -5.77 8.46
N LYS A 206 -27.08 -5.76 7.13
CA LYS A 206 -26.30 -4.88 6.24
C LYS A 206 -26.46 -3.42 6.60
N LYS A 207 -27.70 -2.97 6.85
CA LYS A 207 -28.00 -1.57 7.24
C LYS A 207 -27.26 -1.21 8.54
N ARG A 208 -27.40 -2.03 9.60
CA ARG A 208 -26.77 -1.76 10.90
C ARG A 208 -25.24 -1.81 10.85
N ASN A 209 -24.68 -2.74 10.09
CA ASN A 209 -23.24 -2.83 9.89
C ASN A 209 -22.70 -1.58 9.15
N THR A 210 -23.43 -1.07 8.16
CA THR A 210 -23.03 0.16 7.45
C THR A 210 -23.11 1.38 8.38
N GLU A 211 -24.15 1.50 9.20
CA GLU A 211 -24.29 2.58 10.20
C GLU A 211 -23.13 2.55 11.20
N PHE A 212 -22.79 1.40 11.74
CA PHE A 212 -21.66 1.23 12.68
C PHE A 212 -20.31 1.55 12.02
N ARG A 213 -20.06 1.04 10.81
CA ARG A 213 -18.82 1.31 10.08
C ARG A 213 -18.63 2.79 9.79
N LYS A 214 -19.68 3.50 9.36
CA LYS A 214 -19.62 4.93 9.10
C LYS A 214 -19.23 5.70 10.37
N GLU A 215 -19.88 5.41 11.51
CA GLU A 215 -19.57 6.03 12.79
C GLU A 215 -18.12 5.76 13.23
N MET A 216 -17.66 4.52 13.02
CA MET A 216 -16.27 4.13 13.32
C MET A 216 -15.25 4.87 12.44
N GLU A 217 -15.54 5.05 11.14
CA GLU A 217 -14.68 5.81 10.22
C GLU A 217 -14.60 7.29 10.61
N GLU A 218 -15.74 7.92 10.93
CA GLU A 218 -15.79 9.30 11.41
C GLU A 218 -15.02 9.47 12.74
N THR A 219 -15.20 8.52 13.66
CA THR A 219 -14.48 8.51 14.95
C THR A 219 -12.98 8.32 14.76
N SER A 220 -12.56 7.43 13.86
CA SER A 220 -11.14 7.22 13.56
C SER A 220 -10.47 8.48 13.02
N ALA A 221 -11.15 9.23 12.15
CA ALA A 221 -10.65 10.50 11.64
C ALA A 221 -10.48 11.54 12.78
N ARG A 222 -11.46 11.64 13.69
CA ARG A 222 -11.38 12.55 14.84
C ARG A 222 -10.31 12.15 15.85
N VAL A 223 -10.10 10.85 16.08
CA VAL A 223 -8.98 10.38 16.94
C VAL A 223 -7.64 10.80 16.34
N MET A 224 -7.47 10.67 15.01
CA MET A 224 -6.24 11.10 14.35
C MET A 224 -6.01 12.61 14.54
N GLU A 225 -7.04 13.43 14.29
CA GLU A 225 -7.02 14.88 14.52
C GLU A 225 -6.67 15.23 15.97
N MET A 226 -7.32 14.57 16.95
CA MET A 226 -7.04 14.78 18.36
C MET A 226 -5.57 14.48 18.70
N VAL A 227 -5.02 13.38 18.19
CA VAL A 227 -3.61 13.00 18.43
C VAL A 227 -2.64 14.04 17.86
N GLU A 228 -2.91 14.57 16.66
CA GLU A 228 -2.11 15.63 16.06
C GLU A 228 -2.18 16.94 16.86
N LEU A 229 -3.34 17.23 17.45
CA LEU A 229 -3.59 18.46 18.21
C LEU A 229 -3.20 18.37 19.71
N ILE A 230 -2.71 17.24 20.22
CA ILE A 230 -2.27 17.09 21.63
C ILE A 230 -1.34 18.25 22.08
N PRO A 231 -0.31 18.67 21.31
CA PRO A 231 0.52 19.80 21.73
C PRO A 231 -0.25 21.11 21.88
N VAL A 232 -1.25 21.33 21.02
CA VAL A 232 -2.08 22.54 21.03
C VAL A 232 -3.07 22.51 22.21
N THR A 233 -3.75 21.39 22.43
CA THR A 233 -4.71 21.24 23.55
C THR A 233 -4.02 21.40 24.90
N ARG A 234 -2.81 20.84 25.06
CA ARG A 234 -2.00 21.02 26.27
C ARG A 234 -1.50 22.45 26.46
N ALA A 235 -1.08 23.10 25.36
CA ALA A 235 -0.63 24.51 25.45
C ALA A 235 -1.75 25.45 25.89
N HIS A 236 -3.02 25.08 25.70
CA HIS A 236 -4.20 25.87 26.04
C HIS A 236 -4.97 25.32 27.26
N ALA A 237 -4.49 24.24 27.90
CA ALA A 237 -5.13 23.56 29.03
C ALA A 237 -6.57 23.10 28.74
N LEU A 238 -6.80 22.53 27.53
CA LEU A 238 -8.10 22.08 27.05
C LEU A 238 -8.25 20.56 27.06
N GLU A 239 -7.41 19.83 27.83
CA GLU A 239 -7.38 18.37 27.86
C GLU A 239 -8.74 17.75 28.23
N GLU A 240 -9.38 18.27 29.29
CA GLU A 240 -10.66 17.76 29.79
C GLU A 240 -11.81 18.03 28.80
N GLU A 241 -11.77 19.16 28.08
CA GLU A 241 -12.75 19.49 27.07
C GLU A 241 -12.65 18.52 25.88
N GLU A 242 -11.45 18.24 25.39
CA GLU A 242 -11.24 17.29 24.31
C GLU A 242 -11.56 15.84 24.73
N VAL A 243 -11.24 15.44 25.97
CA VAL A 243 -11.66 14.13 26.52
C VAL A 243 -13.18 14.02 26.55
N THR A 244 -13.88 15.07 26.99
CA THR A 244 -15.35 15.07 27.05
C THR A 244 -15.97 14.96 25.66
N LYS A 245 -15.46 15.71 24.70
CA LYS A 245 -15.90 15.69 23.30
C LYS A 245 -15.64 14.33 22.66
N MET A 246 -14.46 13.74 22.88
CA MET A 246 -14.12 12.41 22.37
C MET A 246 -14.96 11.31 23.03
N SER A 247 -15.22 11.43 24.34
CA SER A 247 -16.10 10.48 25.06
C SER A 247 -17.49 10.42 24.43
N GLY A 248 -18.07 11.58 24.09
CA GLY A 248 -19.35 11.63 23.39
C GLY A 248 -19.34 10.86 22.07
N GLN A 249 -18.28 11.01 21.28
CA GLN A 249 -18.12 10.30 20.01
C GLN A 249 -17.94 8.79 20.20
N LEU A 250 -17.14 8.38 21.19
CA LEU A 250 -16.94 6.97 21.55
C LEU A 250 -18.23 6.30 22.03
N PHE A 251 -19.07 7.03 22.80
CA PHE A 251 -20.39 6.54 23.19
C PHE A 251 -21.33 6.36 21.99
N ALA A 252 -21.29 7.24 20.99
CA ALA A 252 -22.06 7.08 19.76
C ALA A 252 -21.67 5.81 18.99
N VAL A 253 -20.36 5.54 18.87
CA VAL A 253 -19.85 4.27 18.31
C VAL A 253 -20.33 3.07 19.11
N ALA A 254 -20.20 3.13 20.45
CA ALA A 254 -20.63 2.05 21.34
C ALA A 254 -22.14 1.78 21.20
N GLU A 255 -22.98 2.80 21.10
CA GLU A 255 -24.42 2.65 20.88
C GLU A 255 -24.75 1.97 19.54
N LYS A 256 -24.06 2.35 18.46
CA LYS A 256 -24.24 1.72 17.14
C LYS A 256 -23.72 0.28 17.16
N GLY A 257 -22.59 0.04 17.83
CA GLY A 257 -22.02 -1.31 18.04
C GLY A 257 -22.98 -2.20 18.81
N TYR A 258 -23.49 -1.73 19.94
CA TYR A 258 -24.51 -2.47 20.72
C TYR A 258 -25.74 -2.85 19.90
N LYS A 259 -26.30 -1.90 19.12
CA LYS A 259 -27.45 -2.18 18.24
C LYS A 259 -27.12 -3.23 17.17
N LEU A 260 -25.90 -3.23 16.65
CA LEU A 260 -25.42 -4.24 15.71
C LEU A 260 -25.28 -5.60 16.40
N ASP A 261 -24.65 -5.67 17.58
CA ASP A 261 -24.40 -6.89 18.32
C ASP A 261 -25.70 -7.59 18.71
N VAL A 262 -26.69 -6.82 19.21
CA VAL A 262 -28.03 -7.36 19.57
C VAL A 262 -28.72 -7.98 18.35
N ILE A 263 -28.66 -7.32 17.20
CA ILE A 263 -29.24 -7.84 15.95
C ILE A 263 -28.49 -9.08 15.47
N GLN A 264 -27.15 -9.10 15.57
CA GLN A 264 -26.33 -10.26 15.21
C GLN A 264 -26.64 -11.44 16.13
N ALA A 265 -26.76 -11.22 17.45
CA ALA A 265 -27.13 -12.23 18.41
C ALA A 265 -28.53 -12.81 18.14
N LEU A 266 -29.51 -11.94 17.90
CA LEU A 266 -30.89 -12.35 17.54
C LEU A 266 -30.90 -13.18 16.25
N PHE A 267 -30.21 -12.70 15.21
CA PHE A 267 -30.09 -13.42 13.96
C PHE A 267 -29.42 -14.79 14.12
N GLY A 268 -28.31 -14.84 14.88
CA GLY A 268 -27.61 -16.09 15.19
C GLY A 268 -28.53 -17.08 15.94
N SER A 269 -29.23 -16.60 16.95
CA SER A 269 -30.14 -17.43 17.76
C SER A 269 -31.33 -17.96 16.95
N VAL A 270 -31.98 -17.09 16.15
CA VAL A 270 -33.10 -17.49 15.27
C VAL A 270 -32.61 -18.47 14.21
N GLY A 271 -31.46 -18.20 13.57
CA GLY A 271 -30.86 -19.09 12.59
C GLY A 271 -30.54 -20.47 13.18
N TRP A 272 -29.93 -20.48 14.37
CA TRP A 272 -29.65 -21.73 15.10
C TRP A 272 -30.96 -22.48 15.45
N ALA A 273 -31.98 -21.81 15.97
CA ALA A 273 -33.25 -22.43 16.32
C ALA A 273 -33.94 -23.06 15.11
N ILE A 274 -34.03 -22.32 13.99
CA ILE A 274 -34.58 -22.83 12.72
C ILE A 274 -33.81 -24.05 12.26
N PHE A 275 -32.49 -24.00 12.33
CA PHE A 275 -31.63 -25.12 11.97
C PHE A 275 -31.91 -26.36 12.82
N GLN A 276 -32.03 -26.21 14.16
CA GLN A 276 -32.36 -27.29 15.06
C GLN A 276 -33.75 -27.87 14.80
N VAL A 277 -34.75 -27.05 14.49
CA VAL A 277 -36.07 -27.52 14.07
C VAL A 277 -35.97 -28.42 12.83
N PHE A 278 -35.29 -27.98 11.78
CA PHE A 278 -35.10 -28.80 10.59
C PHE A 278 -34.32 -30.08 10.89
N GLN A 279 -33.35 -30.05 11.79
CA GLN A 279 -32.59 -31.23 12.19
C GLN A 279 -33.47 -32.24 12.94
N VAL A 280 -34.35 -31.77 13.81
CA VAL A 280 -35.35 -32.63 14.50
C VAL A 280 -36.36 -33.20 13.50
N VAL A 281 -36.84 -32.38 12.55
CA VAL A 281 -37.73 -32.87 11.47
C VAL A 281 -37.03 -33.94 10.62
N CYS A 282 -35.73 -33.74 10.27
CA CYS A 282 -34.93 -34.73 9.57
C CYS A 282 -34.82 -36.03 10.38
N LEU A 283 -34.57 -35.93 11.70
CA LEU A 283 -34.50 -37.08 12.59
C LEU A 283 -35.83 -37.86 12.63
N GLY A 284 -36.95 -37.17 12.82
CA GLY A 284 -38.28 -37.79 12.78
C GLY A 284 -38.60 -38.46 11.46
N PHE A 285 -38.29 -37.77 10.34
CA PHE A 285 -38.54 -38.29 8.98
C PHE A 285 -37.67 -39.53 8.69
N THR A 286 -36.38 -39.49 8.96
CA THR A 286 -35.47 -40.63 8.74
C THR A 286 -35.76 -41.78 9.72
N GLY A 287 -36.12 -41.48 10.98
CA GLY A 287 -36.61 -42.47 11.95
C GLY A 287 -37.88 -43.19 11.49
N PHE A 288 -38.85 -42.45 10.93
CA PHE A 288 -40.05 -43.06 10.33
C PHE A 288 -39.72 -43.95 9.14
N LEU A 289 -38.78 -43.58 8.28
CA LEU A 289 -38.33 -44.44 7.18
C LEU A 289 -37.60 -45.70 7.67
N ALA A 290 -36.85 -45.56 8.77
CA ALA A 290 -36.18 -46.71 9.40
C ALA A 290 -37.18 -47.70 9.99
N LEU A 291 -38.25 -47.22 10.67
CA LEU A 291 -39.33 -48.05 11.15
C LEU A 291 -40.07 -48.81 10.02
N LYS A 292 -40.16 -48.18 8.81
CA LYS A 292 -40.71 -48.83 7.61
C LYS A 292 -39.72 -49.81 6.95
N GLY A 293 -38.51 -49.94 7.43
CA GLY A 293 -37.48 -50.77 6.83
C GLY A 293 -36.91 -50.26 5.53
N SER A 294 -37.21 -48.98 5.19
CA SER A 294 -36.73 -48.36 3.93
C SER A 294 -35.27 -47.88 4.05
N VAL A 295 -34.74 -47.65 5.25
CA VAL A 295 -33.36 -47.27 5.56
C VAL A 295 -32.90 -48.00 6.82
N GLY A 296 -31.59 -48.23 6.98
CA GLY A 296 -31.04 -48.85 8.17
C GLY A 296 -31.10 -47.93 9.40
N PRO A 297 -31.15 -48.48 10.65
CA PRO A 297 -31.15 -47.65 11.85
C PRO A 297 -29.92 -46.76 11.95
N GLY A 298 -28.74 -47.23 11.55
CA GLY A 298 -27.51 -46.43 11.50
C GLY A 298 -27.54 -45.30 10.47
N ASP A 299 -28.31 -45.42 9.38
CA ASP A 299 -28.41 -44.40 8.35
C ASP A 299 -29.08 -43.14 8.87
N ILE A 300 -29.85 -43.21 9.98
CA ILE A 300 -30.37 -42.03 10.68
C ILE A 300 -29.22 -41.06 11.06
N THR A 301 -28.16 -41.60 11.63
CA THR A 301 -26.99 -40.79 12.06
C THR A 301 -26.23 -40.24 10.90
N LEU A 302 -26.14 -40.98 9.78
CA LEU A 302 -25.53 -40.54 8.53
C LEU A 302 -26.28 -39.33 7.96
N TYR A 303 -27.60 -39.42 7.81
CA TYR A 303 -28.41 -38.34 7.28
C TYR A 303 -28.40 -37.11 8.16
N GLN A 304 -28.42 -37.28 9.50
CA GLN A 304 -28.25 -36.19 10.46
C GLN A 304 -26.91 -35.47 10.27
N SER A 305 -25.81 -36.19 10.13
CA SER A 305 -24.47 -35.64 9.95
C SER A 305 -24.35 -34.88 8.61
N TYR A 306 -24.87 -35.46 7.53
CA TYR A 306 -24.81 -34.79 6.22
C TYR A 306 -25.76 -33.60 6.13
N PHE A 307 -26.93 -33.66 6.74
CA PHE A 307 -27.82 -32.51 6.83
C PHE A 307 -27.15 -31.36 7.58
N ALA A 308 -26.53 -31.63 8.76
CA ALA A 308 -25.77 -30.67 9.53
C ALA A 308 -24.61 -30.06 8.69
N THR A 309 -23.90 -30.91 7.93
CA THR A 309 -22.82 -30.47 7.06
C THR A 309 -23.35 -29.52 5.97
N ILE A 310 -24.41 -29.87 5.25
CA ILE A 310 -24.97 -29.04 4.20
C ILE A 310 -25.36 -27.65 4.74
N VAL A 311 -26.09 -27.58 5.86
CA VAL A 311 -26.51 -26.32 6.43
C VAL A 311 -25.33 -25.49 6.94
N SER A 312 -24.33 -26.11 7.54
CA SER A 312 -23.09 -25.45 7.93
C SER A 312 -22.36 -24.84 6.71
N GLN A 313 -22.31 -25.55 5.59
CA GLN A 313 -21.71 -25.02 4.36
C GLN A 313 -22.51 -23.86 3.74
N VAL A 314 -23.84 -23.90 3.81
CA VAL A 314 -24.70 -22.79 3.39
C VAL A 314 -24.41 -21.54 4.25
N SER A 315 -24.27 -21.70 5.57
CA SER A 315 -23.89 -20.60 6.47
C SER A 315 -22.49 -20.04 6.14
N SER A 316 -21.53 -20.92 5.84
CA SER A 316 -20.17 -20.52 5.42
C SER A 316 -20.18 -19.73 4.10
N LEU A 317 -21.02 -20.11 3.14
CA LEU A 317 -21.18 -19.38 1.87
C LEU A 317 -21.65 -17.93 2.12
N MET A 318 -22.59 -17.75 3.04
CA MET A 318 -23.07 -16.40 3.41
C MET A 318 -21.96 -15.53 4.04
N SER A 319 -21.09 -16.11 4.85
CA SER A 319 -19.98 -15.39 5.47
C SER A 319 -18.89 -14.95 4.47
N LEU A 320 -18.81 -15.59 3.30
CA LEU A 320 -17.87 -15.22 2.25
C LEU A 320 -18.26 -13.94 1.50
N ILE A 321 -19.53 -13.56 1.47
CA ILE A 321 -20.01 -12.42 0.67
C ILE A 321 -19.30 -11.11 1.03
N PRO A 322 -19.14 -10.71 2.31
CA PRO A 322 -18.42 -9.49 2.65
C PRO A 322 -16.92 -9.55 2.28
N VAL A 323 -16.31 -10.73 2.41
CA VAL A 323 -14.90 -10.94 2.05
C VAL A 323 -14.70 -10.76 0.54
N ILE A 324 -15.60 -11.34 -0.26
CA ILE A 324 -15.59 -11.18 -1.72
C ILE A 324 -15.76 -9.71 -2.10
N ALA A 325 -16.74 -9.02 -1.52
CA ALA A 325 -16.99 -7.62 -1.81
C ALA A 325 -15.77 -6.74 -1.51
N LYS A 326 -15.19 -6.88 -0.30
CA LYS A 326 -13.98 -6.15 0.10
C LYS A 326 -12.78 -6.48 -0.81
N GLY A 327 -12.56 -7.75 -1.09
CA GLY A 327 -11.44 -8.17 -1.92
C GLY A 327 -11.55 -7.69 -3.37
N VAL A 328 -12.76 -7.67 -3.95
CA VAL A 328 -13.01 -7.11 -5.29
C VAL A 328 -12.74 -5.61 -5.31
N GLU A 329 -13.17 -4.87 -4.28
CA GLU A 329 -12.85 -3.45 -4.12
C GLU A 329 -11.33 -3.23 -4.06
N SER A 330 -10.61 -4.03 -3.27
CA SER A 330 -9.14 -3.95 -3.18
C SER A 330 -8.43 -4.31 -4.50
N VAL A 331 -8.94 -5.27 -5.28
CA VAL A 331 -8.44 -5.54 -6.65
C VAL A 331 -8.56 -4.30 -7.52
N ASN A 332 -9.70 -3.61 -7.49
CA ASN A 332 -9.91 -2.38 -8.26
C ASN A 332 -9.02 -1.24 -7.76
N SER A 333 -8.92 -1.05 -6.45
CA SER A 333 -8.06 -0.04 -5.81
C SER A 333 -6.58 -0.19 -6.18
N ILE A 334 -6.07 -1.43 -6.22
CA ILE A 334 -4.72 -1.74 -6.71
C ILE A 334 -4.62 -1.44 -8.21
N GLY A 335 -5.66 -1.77 -8.97
CA GLY A 335 -5.73 -1.51 -10.41
C GLY A 335 -5.61 -0.03 -10.76
N GLU A 336 -6.18 0.87 -9.95
CA GLU A 336 -6.03 2.32 -10.14
C GLU A 336 -4.57 2.75 -10.17
N VAL A 337 -3.72 2.21 -9.27
CA VAL A 337 -2.30 2.54 -9.24
C VAL A 337 -1.53 1.85 -10.36
N LEU A 338 -1.75 0.53 -10.57
CA LEU A 338 -0.99 -0.23 -11.56
C LEU A 338 -1.27 0.23 -13.00
N LEU A 339 -2.48 0.74 -13.28
CA LEU A 339 -2.90 1.19 -14.59
C LEU A 339 -2.79 2.70 -14.78
N GLU A 340 -2.30 3.44 -13.77
CA GLU A 340 -2.06 4.87 -13.89
C GLU A 340 -1.09 5.17 -15.04
N GLU A 341 -1.42 6.16 -15.87
CA GLU A 341 -0.67 6.51 -17.09
C GLU A 341 0.31 7.66 -16.86
N ASP A 342 0.13 8.43 -15.77
CA ASP A 342 1.03 9.53 -15.42
C ASP A 342 2.35 8.98 -14.84
N ILE A 343 3.21 8.51 -15.74
CA ILE A 343 4.53 7.95 -15.43
C ILE A 343 5.65 8.77 -16.03
N GLU A 344 6.78 8.83 -15.33
CA GLU A 344 8.01 9.34 -15.90
C GLU A 344 8.59 8.31 -16.89
N CYS A 345 8.53 8.63 -18.16
CA CYS A 345 9.04 7.75 -19.22
C CYS A 345 10.45 8.19 -19.61
N ASN A 346 11.43 7.33 -19.36
CA ASN A 346 12.84 7.54 -19.71
C ASN A 346 13.34 6.56 -20.79
N ASP A 347 12.54 5.54 -21.13
CA ASP A 347 12.97 4.50 -22.06
C ASP A 347 13.02 5.01 -23.50
N GLY A 348 14.16 4.79 -24.17
CA GLY A 348 14.41 5.25 -25.54
C GLY A 348 14.84 6.70 -25.68
N LYS A 349 14.96 7.45 -24.56
CA LYS A 349 15.46 8.83 -24.55
C LYS A 349 16.98 8.90 -24.51
N GLU A 350 17.53 10.05 -24.88
CA GLU A 350 18.97 10.28 -24.91
C GLU A 350 19.60 10.24 -23.51
N ALA A 351 20.62 9.42 -23.30
CA ALA A 351 21.34 9.33 -22.05
C ALA A 351 22.48 10.35 -22.01
N LEU A 352 22.43 11.29 -21.08
CA LEU A 352 23.52 12.25 -20.87
C LEU A 352 24.66 11.62 -20.11
N LYS A 353 25.84 11.54 -20.75
CA LYS A 353 27.08 11.04 -20.11
C LYS A 353 27.85 12.13 -19.37
N ARG A 354 27.66 13.36 -19.76
CA ARG A 354 28.27 14.56 -19.19
C ARG A 354 27.26 15.67 -19.21
N VAL A 355 27.27 16.51 -18.21
CA VAL A 355 26.46 17.71 -18.09
C VAL A 355 27.40 18.87 -17.80
N GLU A 356 27.28 19.96 -18.52
CA GLU A 356 28.02 21.19 -18.29
C GLU A 356 27.23 22.18 -17.44
N GLY A 357 25.89 22.14 -17.58
CA GLY A 357 24.95 22.88 -16.73
C GLY A 357 24.53 24.24 -17.31
N GLU A 358 24.55 24.42 -18.64
CA GLU A 358 23.95 25.59 -19.29
C GLU A 358 22.45 25.36 -19.46
N PHE A 359 21.62 26.36 -19.06
CA PHE A 359 20.16 26.26 -19.18
C PHE A 359 19.57 27.39 -20.01
N ASP A 360 18.64 27.04 -20.90
CA ASP A 360 17.81 27.99 -21.64
C ASP A 360 16.32 27.70 -21.39
N PHE A 361 15.59 28.74 -20.97
CA PHE A 361 14.13 28.76 -20.92
C PHE A 361 13.63 29.68 -22.05
N LYS A 362 12.91 29.10 -23.03
CA LYS A 362 12.43 29.84 -24.21
C LYS A 362 10.91 29.84 -24.26
N ASN A 363 10.30 30.99 -23.98
CA ASN A 363 8.85 31.22 -23.96
C ASN A 363 8.10 30.17 -23.13
N VAL A 364 8.64 29.79 -21.94
CA VAL A 364 8.14 28.70 -21.13
C VAL A 364 6.82 29.10 -20.49
N ARG A 365 5.78 28.28 -20.73
CA ARG A 365 4.50 28.32 -20.03
C ARG A 365 4.33 27.03 -19.25
N PHE A 366 3.72 27.13 -18.08
CA PHE A 366 3.41 25.96 -17.25
C PHE A 366 2.12 26.14 -16.48
N ALA A 367 1.24 25.13 -16.51
CA ALA A 367 0.06 24.97 -15.66
C ALA A 367 0.05 23.60 -15.00
N TYR A 368 -0.39 23.51 -13.74
CA TYR A 368 -0.62 22.22 -13.10
C TYR A 368 -1.92 21.59 -13.61
N ASN A 369 -1.95 20.25 -13.73
CA ASN A 369 -3.06 19.49 -14.31
C ASN A 369 -4.46 19.81 -13.74
N ASN A 370 -4.54 20.32 -12.52
CA ASN A 370 -5.80 20.62 -11.81
C ASN A 370 -6.25 22.11 -11.92
N THR A 371 -5.52 22.92 -12.64
CA THR A 371 -5.85 24.36 -12.79
C THR A 371 -5.69 24.82 -14.21
N ASP A 372 -6.75 25.45 -14.78
CA ASP A 372 -6.68 26.11 -16.09
C ASP A 372 -5.82 27.41 -16.06
N LYS A 373 -5.32 27.78 -14.88
CA LYS A 373 -4.51 29.00 -14.73
C LYS A 373 -3.04 28.63 -14.81
N PRO A 374 -2.32 29.13 -15.81
CA PRO A 374 -0.88 28.96 -15.88
C PRO A 374 -0.19 29.65 -14.68
N VAL A 375 0.89 29.03 -14.21
CA VAL A 375 1.76 29.55 -13.13
C VAL A 375 2.97 30.24 -13.69
N LEU A 376 3.43 29.83 -14.88
CA LEU A 376 4.50 30.51 -15.62
C LEU A 376 3.95 30.98 -16.97
N HIS A 377 4.30 32.21 -17.33
CA HIS A 377 3.82 32.91 -18.53
C HIS A 377 5.01 33.40 -19.33
N GLU A 378 5.31 32.73 -20.48
CA GLU A 378 6.35 33.15 -21.44
C GLU A 378 7.70 33.46 -20.77
N LEU A 379 8.08 32.64 -19.78
CA LEU A 379 9.33 32.80 -19.08
C LEU A 379 10.51 32.61 -20.03
N ASN A 380 11.35 33.62 -20.12
CA ASN A 380 12.62 33.61 -20.85
C ASN A 380 13.75 33.83 -19.84
N LEU A 381 14.69 32.89 -19.78
CA LEU A 381 15.80 32.92 -18.85
C LEU A 381 16.96 32.12 -19.42
N HIS A 382 18.16 32.68 -19.37
CA HIS A 382 19.39 32.01 -19.73
C HIS A 382 20.29 31.94 -18.47
N VAL A 383 20.94 30.81 -18.26
CA VAL A 383 21.86 30.57 -17.13
C VAL A 383 23.11 29.92 -17.70
N ASP A 384 24.23 30.60 -17.58
CA ASP A 384 25.54 30.12 -18.05
C ASP A 384 26.05 28.97 -17.17
N LYS A 385 26.91 28.14 -17.73
CA LYS A 385 27.63 27.09 -17.00
C LYS A 385 28.42 27.68 -15.84
N GLY A 386 28.22 27.08 -14.66
CA GLY A 386 28.91 27.50 -13.43
C GLY A 386 28.36 28.78 -12.82
N GLU A 387 27.28 29.36 -13.34
CA GLU A 387 26.64 30.57 -12.85
C GLU A 387 25.71 30.26 -11.68
N THR A 388 25.73 31.09 -10.66
CA THR A 388 24.77 31.05 -9.55
C THR A 388 23.67 32.08 -9.77
N ILE A 389 22.43 31.60 -9.98
CA ILE A 389 21.25 32.45 -10.16
C ILE A 389 20.34 32.43 -8.93
N ALA A 390 19.98 33.60 -8.39
CA ALA A 390 19.00 33.76 -7.35
C ALA A 390 17.61 34.08 -7.91
N LEU A 391 16.61 33.21 -7.64
CA LEU A 391 15.21 33.44 -7.96
C LEU A 391 14.56 34.20 -6.80
N VAL A 392 14.10 35.42 -7.04
CA VAL A 392 13.48 36.32 -6.06
C VAL A 392 12.07 36.68 -6.51
N GLY A 393 11.16 36.92 -5.59
CA GLY A 393 9.77 37.28 -5.90
C GLY A 393 8.82 36.92 -4.76
N GLU A 394 7.57 37.34 -4.86
CA GLU A 394 6.54 37.05 -3.85
C GLU A 394 6.26 35.55 -3.73
N SER A 395 5.60 35.16 -2.60
CA SER A 395 5.15 33.78 -2.44
C SER A 395 4.10 33.46 -3.50
N GLY A 396 4.26 32.32 -4.19
CA GLY A 396 3.35 31.95 -5.29
C GLY A 396 3.73 32.46 -6.67
N ALA A 397 4.78 33.29 -6.83
CA ALA A 397 5.20 33.85 -8.13
C ALA A 397 5.72 32.81 -9.14
N GLY A 398 5.91 31.54 -8.75
CA GLY A 398 6.36 30.47 -9.66
C GLY A 398 7.80 30.00 -9.44
N LYS A 399 8.53 30.51 -8.44
CA LYS A 399 9.95 30.15 -8.18
C LYS A 399 10.19 28.64 -8.02
N SER A 400 9.44 27.99 -7.14
CA SER A 400 9.56 26.52 -6.95
C SER A 400 9.10 25.72 -8.17
N THR A 401 8.25 26.31 -9.03
CA THR A 401 7.88 25.72 -10.33
C THR A 401 9.07 25.73 -11.29
N ILE A 402 9.84 26.81 -11.34
CA ILE A 402 11.09 26.89 -12.13
C ILE A 402 12.07 25.81 -11.64
N LEU A 403 12.28 25.67 -10.31
CA LEU A 403 13.12 24.59 -9.77
C LEU A 403 12.63 23.21 -10.18
N ASN A 404 11.32 22.96 -10.17
CA ASN A 404 10.76 21.67 -10.60
C ASN A 404 10.97 21.40 -12.10
N LEU A 405 11.02 22.44 -12.94
CA LEU A 405 11.38 22.31 -14.36
C LEU A 405 12.87 21.99 -14.51
N VAL A 406 13.76 22.64 -13.76
CA VAL A 406 15.21 22.34 -13.72
C VAL A 406 15.47 20.90 -13.29
N ILE A 407 14.78 20.40 -12.26
CA ILE A 407 14.94 19.01 -11.78
C ILE A 407 14.34 17.99 -12.76
N GLY A 408 13.47 18.45 -13.68
CA GLY A 408 12.72 17.58 -14.57
C GLY A 408 11.57 16.83 -13.86
N PHE A 409 11.04 17.37 -12.76
CA PHE A 409 9.83 16.85 -12.12
C PHE A 409 8.57 17.26 -12.89
N ASN A 410 8.63 18.39 -13.57
CA ASN A 410 7.60 18.91 -14.45
C ASN A 410 8.22 19.26 -15.80
N PHE A 411 7.38 19.31 -16.84
CA PHE A 411 7.76 19.78 -18.17
C PHE A 411 6.93 20.98 -18.56
N ALA A 412 7.52 21.87 -19.35
CA ALA A 412 6.80 23.02 -19.89
C ALA A 412 5.56 22.57 -20.67
N THR A 413 4.42 23.25 -20.42
CA THR A 413 3.18 23.02 -21.18
C THR A 413 3.32 23.58 -22.59
N ASP A 414 4.03 24.72 -22.75
CA ASP A 414 4.39 25.34 -24.01
C ASP A 414 5.78 25.98 -23.86
N GLY A 415 6.49 26.18 -24.96
CA GLY A 415 7.89 26.58 -24.95
C GLY A 415 8.84 25.41 -24.66
N VAL A 416 10.10 25.71 -24.39
CA VAL A 416 11.16 24.70 -24.24
C VAL A 416 12.09 25.07 -23.09
N VAL A 417 12.46 24.08 -22.29
CA VAL A 417 13.58 24.12 -21.33
C VAL A 417 14.67 23.20 -21.83
N THR A 418 15.86 23.74 -22.07
CA THR A 418 17.02 22.94 -22.50
C THR A 418 18.12 22.95 -21.45
N ILE A 419 18.88 21.85 -21.40
CA ILE A 419 20.16 21.73 -20.69
C ILE A 419 21.25 21.37 -21.71
N ASP A 420 22.33 22.15 -21.77
CA ASP A 420 23.44 21.96 -22.69
C ASP A 420 22.94 21.82 -24.17
N GLY A 421 21.85 22.53 -24.51
CA GLY A 421 21.20 22.48 -25.81
C GLY A 421 20.22 21.33 -26.04
N HIS A 422 20.11 20.36 -25.13
CA HIS A 422 19.16 19.23 -25.19
C HIS A 422 17.82 19.59 -24.54
N ASP A 423 16.69 19.31 -25.19
CA ASP A 423 15.37 19.49 -24.60
C ASP A 423 15.18 18.53 -23.42
N MET A 424 14.76 19.03 -22.26
CA MET A 424 14.50 18.22 -21.06
C MET A 424 13.45 17.11 -21.27
N ARG A 425 12.60 17.23 -22.30
CA ARG A 425 11.61 16.20 -22.67
C ARG A 425 12.22 15.00 -23.37
N ASP A 426 13.39 15.17 -24.03
CA ASP A 426 14.01 14.16 -24.89
C ASP A 426 15.16 13.41 -24.25
N ILE A 427 15.59 13.82 -23.04
CA ILE A 427 16.68 13.20 -22.29
C ILE A 427 16.19 12.15 -21.29
N ASP A 428 17.04 11.14 -21.00
CA ASP A 428 16.83 10.23 -19.86
C ASP A 428 17.16 10.97 -18.55
N LEU A 429 16.13 11.41 -17.86
CA LEU A 429 16.24 12.16 -16.60
C LEU A 429 17.00 11.40 -15.50
N ARG A 430 17.03 10.06 -15.54
CA ARG A 430 17.81 9.26 -14.58
C ARG A 430 19.32 9.49 -14.75
N THR A 431 19.76 9.69 -15.99
CA THR A 431 21.17 9.99 -16.28
C THR A 431 21.51 11.44 -15.94
N TYR A 432 20.64 12.39 -16.30
CA TYR A 432 20.77 13.79 -15.93
C TYR A 432 20.82 14.00 -14.41
N ARG A 433 19.90 13.40 -13.65
CA ARG A 433 19.84 13.56 -12.18
C ARG A 433 21.03 12.96 -11.43
N LYS A 434 21.92 12.20 -12.08
CA LYS A 434 23.20 11.82 -11.49
C LYS A 434 24.13 13.01 -11.34
N HIS A 435 23.99 14.01 -12.20
CA HIS A 435 24.74 15.26 -12.25
C HIS A 435 24.08 16.41 -11.48
N LEU A 436 22.94 16.12 -10.83
CA LEU A 436 22.13 17.09 -10.09
C LEU A 436 22.12 16.77 -8.59
N ALA A 437 22.24 17.81 -7.75
CA ALA A 437 21.92 17.72 -6.34
C ALA A 437 20.84 18.75 -5.95
N VAL A 438 19.95 18.33 -5.05
CA VAL A 438 18.86 19.17 -4.52
C VAL A 438 18.98 19.26 -3.02
N VAL A 439 18.99 20.49 -2.48
CA VAL A 439 18.86 20.78 -1.05
C VAL A 439 17.48 21.44 -0.84
N PRO A 440 16.49 20.68 -0.35
CA PRO A 440 15.13 21.19 -0.17
C PRO A 440 15.03 22.11 1.06
N GLN A 441 13.99 22.92 1.11
CA GLN A 441 13.64 23.78 2.23
C GLN A 441 13.56 23.01 3.56
N THR A 442 12.87 21.87 3.57
CA THR A 442 12.82 20.96 4.72
C THR A 442 13.73 19.78 4.48
N SER A 443 14.87 19.75 5.18
CA SER A 443 15.83 18.64 5.08
C SER A 443 15.28 17.37 5.72
N ILE A 444 14.94 16.39 4.90
CA ILE A 444 14.50 15.06 5.33
C ILE A 444 15.69 14.11 5.29
N LEU A 445 15.95 13.46 6.43
CA LEU A 445 16.94 12.41 6.54
C LEU A 445 16.26 11.03 6.55
N PHE A 446 16.92 10.06 5.91
CA PHE A 446 16.49 8.67 5.96
C PHE A 446 16.82 8.06 7.33
N SER A 447 15.98 7.13 7.78
CA SER A 447 16.31 6.34 8.96
C SER A 447 17.59 5.54 8.71
N GLY A 448 18.59 5.71 9.59
CA GLY A 448 19.92 5.14 9.44
C GLY A 448 20.95 6.01 10.17
N THR A 449 22.21 5.86 9.82
CA THR A 449 23.31 6.64 10.40
C THR A 449 23.54 7.96 9.65
N ILE A 450 24.35 8.86 10.20
CA ILE A 450 24.80 10.07 9.49
C ILE A 450 25.58 9.67 8.24
N ARG A 451 26.46 8.64 8.34
CA ARG A 451 27.18 8.04 7.21
C ARG A 451 26.23 7.63 6.10
N ASP A 452 25.23 6.79 6.41
CA ASP A 452 24.25 6.30 5.42
C ASP A 452 23.52 7.45 4.72
N ASN A 453 23.26 8.54 5.43
CA ASN A 453 22.62 9.71 4.87
C ASN A 453 23.52 10.51 3.93
N ILE A 454 24.81 10.68 4.26
CA ILE A 454 25.77 11.41 3.41
C ILE A 454 26.08 10.61 2.15
N THR A 455 26.29 9.30 2.28
CA THR A 455 26.67 8.41 1.15
C THR A 455 25.46 7.82 0.41
N TYR A 456 24.26 8.31 0.64
CA TYR A 456 23.03 7.75 0.07
C TYR A 456 23.08 7.64 -1.46
N GLY A 457 22.94 6.39 -1.94
CA GLY A 457 22.98 6.06 -3.38
C GLY A 457 24.39 6.01 -3.98
N ILE A 458 25.42 5.96 -3.16
CA ILE A 458 26.82 5.79 -3.57
C ILE A 458 27.35 4.52 -2.91
N ASP A 459 27.51 3.44 -3.67
CA ASP A 459 27.90 2.13 -3.15
C ASP A 459 29.42 2.01 -2.90
N ASP A 460 30.24 2.74 -3.69
CA ASP A 460 31.70 2.74 -3.59
C ASP A 460 32.19 4.19 -3.40
N PHE A 461 32.71 4.49 -2.24
CA PHE A 461 33.22 5.82 -1.88
C PHE A 461 34.51 5.69 -1.07
N ASP A 462 35.37 6.70 -1.22
CA ASP A 462 36.59 6.83 -0.45
C ASP A 462 36.33 7.52 0.90
N GLU A 463 36.84 6.93 1.98
CA GLU A 463 36.74 7.51 3.34
C GLU A 463 37.44 8.87 3.43
N GLU A 464 38.48 9.13 2.64
CA GLU A 464 39.12 10.45 2.59
C GLU A 464 38.19 11.47 1.94
N ALA A 465 37.46 11.08 0.87
CA ALA A 465 36.45 11.92 0.23
C ALA A 465 35.29 12.24 1.20
N LEU A 466 34.80 11.24 1.95
CA LEU A 466 33.78 11.43 2.97
C LEU A 466 34.25 12.42 4.04
N ASN A 467 35.48 12.31 4.54
CA ASN A 467 36.04 13.22 5.52
C ASN A 467 36.14 14.66 4.98
N LYS A 468 36.57 14.84 3.73
CA LYS A 468 36.61 16.17 3.07
C LYS A 468 35.20 16.79 2.99
N VAL A 469 34.21 15.97 2.68
CA VAL A 469 32.80 16.41 2.61
C VAL A 469 32.26 16.80 3.99
N VAL A 470 32.61 16.05 5.03
CA VAL A 470 32.28 16.36 6.43
C VAL A 470 32.84 17.74 6.83
N ASP A 471 34.09 18.01 6.49
CA ASP A 471 34.74 19.30 6.77
C ASP A 471 34.09 20.43 5.94
N ALA A 472 33.88 20.20 4.64
CA ALA A 472 33.27 21.19 3.76
C ALA A 472 31.82 21.56 4.13
N ALA A 473 31.10 20.63 4.77
CA ALA A 473 29.75 20.86 5.28
C ALA A 473 29.69 21.37 6.73
N ASN A 474 30.83 21.70 7.34
CA ASN A 474 30.95 22.13 8.74
C ASN A 474 30.30 21.17 9.74
N LEU A 475 30.50 19.84 9.53
CA LEU A 475 29.94 18.78 10.37
C LEU A 475 30.96 18.20 11.37
N ARG A 476 32.27 18.52 11.27
CA ARG A 476 33.34 17.92 12.08
C ARG A 476 33.05 18.03 13.58
N ASP A 477 32.79 19.22 14.08
CA ASP A 477 32.53 19.45 15.50
C ASP A 477 31.30 18.67 16.00
N LEU A 478 30.28 18.56 15.16
CA LEU A 478 29.11 17.74 15.49
C LEU A 478 29.50 16.27 15.62
N ILE A 479 30.19 15.73 14.61
CA ILE A 479 30.56 14.31 14.56
C ILE A 479 31.48 13.94 15.71
N ASP A 480 32.45 14.78 16.02
CA ASP A 480 33.40 14.58 17.13
C ASP A 480 32.71 14.69 18.52
N SER A 481 31.60 15.38 18.61
CA SER A 481 30.79 15.47 19.83
C SER A 481 29.87 14.26 20.07
N LEU A 482 29.65 13.43 19.05
CA LEU A 482 28.76 12.27 19.13
C LEU A 482 29.52 11.00 19.52
N PRO A 483 28.97 10.16 20.44
CA PRO A 483 29.65 8.93 20.89
C PRO A 483 30.03 7.97 19.77
N ASP A 484 29.16 7.83 18.76
CA ASP A 484 29.33 6.93 17.64
C ASP A 484 29.78 7.65 16.35
N GLY A 485 30.15 8.94 16.44
CA GLY A 485 30.61 9.73 15.31
C GLY A 485 29.65 9.69 14.11
N LEU A 486 30.20 9.35 12.92
CA LEU A 486 29.42 9.19 11.69
C LEU A 486 28.40 8.04 11.74
N ASP A 487 28.60 7.04 12.60
CA ASP A 487 27.71 5.89 12.71
C ASP A 487 26.54 6.14 13.69
N THR A 488 26.42 7.38 14.17
CA THR A 488 25.28 7.81 15.00
C THR A 488 23.96 7.73 14.22
N VAL A 489 22.97 7.04 14.80
CA VAL A 489 21.62 6.87 14.21
C VAL A 489 20.80 8.14 14.38
N VAL A 490 20.32 8.72 13.28
CA VAL A 490 19.60 10.01 13.24
C VAL A 490 18.12 9.95 13.66
N GLY A 491 17.53 8.75 13.75
CA GLY A 491 16.10 8.55 14.06
C GLY A 491 15.18 8.81 12.86
N GLU A 492 13.87 8.72 13.08
CA GLU A 492 12.88 9.00 12.02
C GLU A 492 12.99 10.46 11.58
N HIS A 493 13.07 10.67 10.25
CA HIS A 493 13.22 11.99 9.62
C HIS A 493 14.35 12.86 10.21
N GLY A 494 15.34 12.24 10.87
CA GLY A 494 16.42 12.99 11.53
C GLY A 494 16.02 13.64 12.85
N GLY A 495 15.00 13.13 13.54
CA GLY A 495 14.43 13.74 14.75
C GLY A 495 15.39 13.93 15.94
N LYS A 496 16.55 13.25 15.93
CA LYS A 496 17.59 13.42 16.94
C LYS A 496 18.54 14.59 16.68
N LEU A 497 18.46 15.20 15.50
CA LEU A 497 19.31 16.33 15.10
C LEU A 497 18.54 17.65 15.11
N SER A 498 19.23 18.77 15.38
CA SER A 498 18.63 20.10 15.22
C SER A 498 18.34 20.40 13.74
N GLY A 499 17.52 21.41 13.45
CA GLY A 499 17.23 21.86 12.10
C GLY A 499 18.48 22.16 11.27
N GLY A 500 19.40 22.94 11.84
CA GLY A 500 20.66 23.28 11.20
C GLY A 500 21.61 22.09 11.01
N GLN A 501 21.61 21.13 11.94
CA GLN A 501 22.39 19.90 11.81
C GLN A 501 21.85 19.04 10.67
N ARG A 502 20.50 18.82 10.60
CA ARG A 502 19.87 18.10 9.47
C ARG A 502 20.20 18.75 8.13
N GLN A 503 20.19 20.06 8.06
CA GLN A 503 20.47 20.79 6.84
C GLN A 503 21.93 20.62 6.40
N ARG A 504 22.90 20.71 7.32
CA ARG A 504 24.31 20.46 7.00
C ARG A 504 24.55 19.00 6.55
N VAL A 505 23.86 18.01 7.12
CA VAL A 505 23.90 16.64 6.62
C VAL A 505 23.32 16.53 5.20
N SER A 506 22.24 17.28 4.89
CA SER A 506 21.68 17.33 3.53
C SER A 506 22.64 17.98 2.52
N ILE A 507 23.36 19.05 2.93
CA ILE A 507 24.41 19.69 2.13
C ILE A 507 25.58 18.71 1.92
N ALA A 508 26.00 17.98 2.95
CA ALA A 508 27.04 16.96 2.85
C ALA A 508 26.64 15.85 1.86
N ARG A 509 25.37 15.41 1.87
CA ARG A 509 24.82 14.48 0.89
C ARG A 509 24.94 15.03 -0.54
N ALA A 510 24.65 16.31 -0.73
CA ALA A 510 24.78 16.99 -2.02
C ALA A 510 26.26 17.08 -2.46
N LEU A 511 27.16 17.46 -1.57
CA LEU A 511 28.62 17.53 -1.82
C LEU A 511 29.21 16.16 -2.20
N MET A 512 28.79 15.11 -1.51
CA MET A 512 29.30 13.75 -1.74
C MET A 512 28.98 13.22 -3.15
N ARG A 513 27.90 13.71 -3.76
CA ARG A 513 27.52 13.38 -5.15
C ARG A 513 28.36 14.11 -6.18
N ASN A 514 29.08 15.17 -5.79
CA ASN A 514 29.86 16.03 -6.66
C ASN A 514 29.11 16.46 -7.95
N PRO A 515 27.96 17.14 -7.83
CA PRO A 515 27.10 17.47 -8.96
C PRO A 515 27.64 18.65 -9.77
N GLU A 516 27.29 18.73 -11.05
CA GLU A 516 27.51 19.88 -11.91
C GLU A 516 26.40 20.93 -11.77
N VAL A 517 25.19 20.50 -11.42
CA VAL A 517 24.02 21.36 -11.22
C VAL A 517 23.48 21.25 -9.80
N ILE A 518 23.15 22.36 -9.18
CA ILE A 518 22.64 22.43 -7.81
C ILE A 518 21.31 23.20 -7.81
N VAL A 519 20.37 22.68 -7.05
CA VAL A 519 19.08 23.33 -6.78
C VAL A 519 18.93 23.51 -5.27
N LEU A 520 18.79 24.75 -4.83
CA LEU A 520 18.61 25.13 -3.43
C LEU A 520 17.25 25.79 -3.24
N ASP A 521 16.36 25.17 -2.49
CA ASP A 521 15.06 25.74 -2.16
C ASP A 521 15.08 26.24 -0.71
N GLU A 522 15.18 27.57 -0.53
CA GLU A 522 15.09 28.28 0.76
C GLU A 522 15.91 27.68 1.93
N ALA A 523 17.14 27.31 1.67
CA ALA A 523 18.00 26.51 2.54
C ALA A 523 18.35 27.11 3.93
N THR A 524 17.84 28.29 4.33
CA THR A 524 18.25 28.98 5.56
C THR A 524 17.11 29.52 6.43
N SER A 525 15.86 29.12 6.22
CA SER A 525 14.71 29.60 7.00
C SER A 525 14.70 29.03 8.45
N ALA A 526 14.41 29.89 9.46
CA ALA A 526 14.16 29.52 10.86
C ALA A 526 15.36 28.97 11.68
N LEU A 527 16.60 29.48 11.47
CA LEU A 527 17.80 29.04 12.16
C LEU A 527 18.39 30.15 13.06
N ASP A 528 19.11 29.73 14.09
CA ASP A 528 19.92 30.64 14.91
C ASP A 528 21.14 31.17 14.13
N SER A 529 21.65 32.33 14.50
CA SER A 529 22.71 33.04 13.76
C SER A 529 24.04 32.25 13.61
N ILE A 530 24.35 31.37 14.58
CA ILE A 530 25.57 30.53 14.51
C ILE A 530 25.37 29.42 13.46
N SER A 531 24.27 28.71 13.56
CA SER A 531 23.92 27.67 12.58
C SER A 531 23.77 28.23 11.17
N GLU A 532 23.23 29.45 11.03
CA GLU A 532 23.12 30.14 9.76
C GLU A 532 24.49 30.39 9.11
N LYS A 533 25.47 30.90 9.88
CA LYS A 533 26.82 31.13 9.35
C LYS A 533 27.48 29.85 8.87
N LEU A 534 27.40 28.74 9.65
CA LEU A 534 27.95 27.44 9.29
C LEU A 534 27.30 26.87 8.03
N ILE A 535 25.99 27.04 7.87
CA ILE A 535 25.26 26.61 6.68
C ILE A 535 25.65 27.46 5.48
N GLN A 536 25.78 28.78 5.62
CA GLN A 536 26.18 29.66 4.52
C GLN A 536 27.60 29.32 4.02
N GLU A 537 28.53 29.03 4.92
CA GLU A 537 29.88 28.57 4.55
C GLU A 537 29.81 27.21 3.81
N ALA A 538 29.00 26.25 4.29
CA ALA A 538 28.79 24.97 3.63
C ALA A 538 28.14 25.13 2.25
N LEU A 539 27.18 26.05 2.11
CA LEU A 539 26.55 26.37 0.81
C LEU A 539 27.55 27.00 -0.16
N ASN A 540 28.39 27.93 0.30
CA ASN A 540 29.42 28.53 -0.54
C ASN A 540 30.42 27.47 -1.05
N ASN A 541 30.78 26.47 -0.23
CA ASN A 541 31.61 25.34 -0.65
C ASN A 541 30.87 24.46 -1.67
N LEU A 542 29.55 24.28 -1.50
CA LEU A 542 28.73 23.47 -2.40
C LEU A 542 28.58 24.14 -3.78
N THR A 543 28.33 25.45 -3.85
CA THR A 543 27.99 26.19 -5.09
C THR A 543 29.21 26.51 -5.95
N LYS A 544 30.43 26.43 -5.40
CA LYS A 544 31.65 26.84 -6.09
C LYS A 544 31.87 26.07 -7.40
N ASP A 545 32.05 26.81 -8.49
CA ASP A 545 32.29 26.30 -9.85
C ASP A 545 31.17 25.37 -10.39
N ARG A 546 29.92 25.57 -9.92
CA ARG A 546 28.75 24.76 -10.30
C ARG A 546 27.56 25.63 -10.67
N THR A 547 26.81 25.22 -11.67
CA THR A 547 25.56 25.90 -12.03
C THR A 547 24.55 25.76 -10.92
N THR A 548 24.08 26.86 -10.33
CA THR A 548 23.27 26.82 -9.13
C THR A 548 22.00 27.66 -9.26
N PHE A 549 20.85 27.03 -9.02
CA PHE A 549 19.56 27.71 -8.91
C PHE A 549 19.18 27.82 -7.42
N ILE A 550 18.99 29.05 -6.93
CA ILE A 550 18.67 29.30 -5.52
C ILE A 550 17.35 30.08 -5.43
N VAL A 551 16.37 29.56 -4.68
CA VAL A 551 15.26 30.39 -4.21
C VAL A 551 15.73 31.13 -2.96
N ALA A 552 15.90 32.45 -3.07
CA ALA A 552 16.50 33.24 -2.03
C ALA A 552 15.47 34.17 -1.36
N HIS A 553 15.41 34.09 -0.02
CA HIS A 553 14.64 34.98 0.83
C HIS A 553 15.54 35.86 1.73
N ARG A 554 16.85 35.56 1.78
CA ARG A 554 17.82 36.30 2.61
C ARG A 554 18.79 37.12 1.76
N LEU A 555 19.09 38.32 2.25
CA LEU A 555 19.95 39.26 1.56
C LEU A 555 21.37 38.73 1.34
N SER A 556 21.91 37.96 2.30
CA SER A 556 23.24 37.34 2.19
C SER A 556 23.33 36.38 1.00
N THR A 557 22.30 35.57 0.79
CA THR A 557 22.21 34.62 -0.32
C THR A 557 22.03 35.35 -1.67
N ILE A 558 21.20 36.41 -1.69
CA ILE A 558 20.95 37.21 -2.91
C ILE A 558 22.22 37.93 -3.36
N LYS A 559 22.99 38.50 -2.42
CA LYS A 559 24.25 39.22 -2.73
C LYS A 559 25.38 38.29 -3.21
N GLY A 560 25.33 37.02 -2.84
CA GLY A 560 26.32 36.03 -3.24
C GLY A 560 26.06 35.38 -4.60
N ALA A 561 24.92 35.67 -5.23
CA ALA A 561 24.59 35.15 -6.54
C ALA A 561 25.22 36.01 -7.65
N ASP A 562 25.63 35.37 -8.75
CA ASP A 562 26.18 36.06 -9.92
C ASP A 562 25.09 36.87 -10.62
N ARG A 563 23.89 36.32 -10.70
CA ARG A 563 22.71 36.98 -11.26
C ARG A 563 21.46 36.75 -10.40
N ILE A 564 20.53 37.68 -10.54
CA ILE A 564 19.22 37.66 -9.88
C ILE A 564 18.14 37.71 -10.96
N ALA A 565 17.18 36.77 -10.88
CA ALA A 565 15.96 36.80 -11.67
C ALA A 565 14.79 37.13 -10.79
N VAL A 566 14.13 38.22 -11.01
CA VAL A 566 12.93 38.64 -10.29
C VAL A 566 11.72 38.07 -10.98
N ILE A 567 11.00 37.23 -10.27
CA ILE A 567 9.81 36.56 -10.77
C ILE A 567 8.56 37.20 -10.17
N ALA A 568 7.73 37.76 -11.03
CA ALA A 568 6.43 38.33 -10.67
C ALA A 568 5.35 37.82 -11.63
N ASP A 569 4.22 37.39 -11.07
CA ASP A 569 3.08 36.85 -11.84
C ASP A 569 3.47 35.83 -12.93
N GLY A 570 4.43 34.96 -12.63
CA GLY A 570 4.89 33.93 -13.54
C GLY A 570 5.82 34.40 -14.69
N HIS A 571 6.24 35.66 -14.68
CA HIS A 571 7.19 36.26 -15.62
C HIS A 571 8.53 36.54 -14.95
N CYS A 572 9.63 36.53 -15.72
CA CYS A 572 10.88 37.14 -15.30
C CYS A 572 10.84 38.62 -15.67
N VAL A 573 10.59 39.47 -14.69
CA VAL A 573 10.39 40.93 -14.91
C VAL A 573 11.70 41.71 -14.88
N GLU A 574 12.69 41.24 -14.10
CA GLU A 574 14.03 41.85 -14.03
C GLU A 574 15.07 40.72 -13.97
N TYR A 575 16.20 40.97 -14.65
CA TYR A 575 17.33 40.03 -14.66
C TYR A 575 18.65 40.82 -14.74
N GLY A 576 19.56 40.56 -13.82
CA GLY A 576 20.85 41.27 -13.77
C GLY A 576 21.63 40.95 -12.49
N THR A 577 22.75 41.61 -12.30
CA THR A 577 23.55 41.58 -11.09
C THR A 577 22.86 42.38 -9.97
N TYR A 578 23.28 42.16 -8.73
CA TYR A 578 22.73 42.87 -7.57
C TYR A 578 22.84 44.42 -7.74
N ASP A 579 23.98 44.92 -8.22
CA ASP A 579 24.24 46.37 -8.35
C ASP A 579 23.40 46.94 -9.48
N GLU A 580 23.31 46.26 -10.65
CA GLU A 580 22.48 46.68 -11.78
C GLU A 580 20.99 46.82 -11.37
N LEU A 581 20.45 45.85 -10.64
CA LEU A 581 19.04 45.87 -10.22
C LEU A 581 18.79 46.94 -9.11
N MET A 582 19.77 47.23 -8.29
CA MET A 582 19.68 48.31 -7.30
C MET A 582 19.68 49.69 -7.98
N GLU A 583 20.47 49.87 -9.06
CA GLU A 583 20.50 51.10 -9.83
C GLU A 583 19.22 51.30 -10.68
N LEU A 584 18.62 50.20 -11.15
CA LEU A 584 17.38 50.21 -11.93
C LEU A 584 16.19 50.77 -11.14
N LYS A 585 16.22 50.61 -9.78
CA LYS A 585 15.15 51.03 -8.84
C LYS A 585 13.77 50.43 -9.19
N GLY A 586 13.73 49.25 -9.76
CA GLY A 586 12.54 48.52 -10.17
C GLY A 586 11.93 47.69 -9.03
N GLU A 587 11.31 46.55 -9.38
CA GLU A 587 10.66 45.66 -8.40
C GLU A 587 11.62 45.08 -7.36
N PHE A 588 12.85 44.71 -7.80
CA PHE A 588 13.87 44.23 -6.86
C PHE A 588 14.20 45.25 -5.79
N TYR A 589 14.37 46.50 -6.18
CA TYR A 589 14.65 47.61 -5.25
C TYR A 589 13.50 47.84 -4.26
N GLN A 590 12.24 47.78 -4.77
CA GLN A 590 11.05 47.95 -3.92
C GLN A 590 10.93 46.79 -2.91
N MET A 591 11.08 45.53 -3.34
CA MET A 591 11.06 44.38 -2.42
C MET A 591 12.12 44.51 -1.33
N LYS A 592 13.31 44.98 -1.68
CA LYS A 592 14.38 45.19 -0.69
C LYS A 592 14.09 46.31 0.27
N SER A 593 13.50 47.42 -0.19
CA SER A 593 13.18 48.59 0.68
C SER A 593 12.13 48.24 1.73
N ILE A 594 11.30 47.23 1.50
CA ILE A 594 10.30 46.74 2.46
C ILE A 594 10.94 45.80 3.49
N GLN A 595 12.03 45.11 3.14
CA GLN A 595 12.72 44.16 4.03
C GLN A 595 13.81 44.79 4.90
N SER A 596 14.17 46.04 4.65
CA SER A 596 15.14 46.85 5.44
C SER A 596 14.44 47.62 6.51
#